data_7e9e8709294ee8ffcc060222348bb087
#
_entry.id   7e9e8709294ee8ffcc060222348bb087
#
_cell.length_a   1.000
_cell.length_b   1.000
_cell.length_c   1.000
_cell.angle_alpha   90.00
_cell.angle_beta   90.00
_cell.angle_gamma   90.00
#
_symmetry.space_group_name_H-M   'P 1'
#
loop_
_entity.id
_entity.type
_entity.pdbx_description
1 polymer ?
#
loop_
_entity_poly.entity_id
_entity_poly.type
_entity_poly.pdbx_seq_one_letter_code
_entity_poly.pdbx_strand_id
1 'polypeptide(L)'
;GCNLGDVRLNRRLGAMLEALGERPGKSLPTAFQDWSNTKAAYRFFSNGNVSEDKILEGHFAASALRMQATDGPILILQDTTEFSFKRSAPEKIGFTKVSTGRKLKEGRYQKHAICGLLMHASLAITPDGLPLGLTAAKFWSRAKFKGTAALKRKINPTRVPIEQKESMRWLDNLRLSTGLAGAPERCV
;
A
#
# COMPACT_ATOMS: atom_id res chain seq x y z
N GLY A 1 -18.57 8.38 2.64
CA GLY A 1 -17.35 8.99 2.11
C GLY A 1 -16.35 9.23 3.22
N CYS A 2 -15.10 9.50 2.88
CA CYS A 2 -14.06 9.84 3.86
C CYS A 2 -14.30 11.20 4.52
N ASN A 3 -13.85 11.37 5.77
CA ASN A 3 -13.89 12.62 6.49
C ASN A 3 -12.48 13.12 6.84
N LEU A 4 -12.00 14.11 6.10
CA LEU A 4 -10.69 14.74 6.30
C LEU A 4 -10.72 15.90 7.31
N GLY A 5 -11.90 16.18 7.94
CA GLY A 5 -12.10 17.27 8.88
C GLY A 5 -12.22 18.67 8.22
N ASP A 6 -12.17 18.76 6.90
CA ASP A 6 -12.38 20.00 6.14
C ASP A 6 -13.19 19.69 4.86
N VAL A 7 -14.32 20.37 4.70
CA VAL A 7 -15.22 20.19 3.55
C VAL A 7 -14.51 20.46 2.21
N ARG A 8 -13.55 21.39 2.18
CA ARG A 8 -12.77 21.69 0.97
C ARG A 8 -11.82 20.53 0.62
N LEU A 9 -11.23 19.87 1.61
CA LEU A 9 -10.41 18.68 1.40
C LEU A 9 -11.27 17.52 0.91
N ASN A 10 -12.44 17.30 1.51
CA ASN A 10 -13.37 16.24 1.09
C ASN A 10 -13.82 16.44 -0.38
N ARG A 11 -14.20 17.67 -0.73
CA ARG A 11 -14.57 18.01 -2.11
C ARG A 11 -13.40 17.84 -3.08
N ARG A 12 -12.18 18.24 -2.66
CA ARG A 12 -10.97 18.07 -3.48
C ARG A 12 -10.68 16.60 -3.72
N LEU A 13 -10.78 15.75 -2.71
CA LEU A 13 -10.58 14.30 -2.87
C LEU A 13 -11.59 13.71 -3.87
N GLY A 14 -12.87 14.08 -3.77
CA GLY A 14 -13.89 13.63 -4.73
C GLY A 14 -13.51 13.97 -6.17
N ALA A 15 -13.21 15.25 -6.45
CA ALA A 15 -12.81 15.69 -7.78
C ALA A 15 -11.52 15.00 -8.30
N MET A 16 -10.57 14.71 -7.39
CA MET A 16 -9.35 13.97 -7.75
C MET A 16 -9.65 12.51 -8.09
N LEU A 17 -10.54 11.85 -7.34
CA LEU A 17 -10.92 10.45 -7.60
C LEU A 17 -11.68 10.33 -8.93
N GLU A 18 -12.56 11.27 -9.25
CA GLU A 18 -13.25 11.34 -10.55
C GLU A 18 -12.24 11.46 -11.70
N ALA A 19 -11.34 12.43 -11.65
CA ALA A 19 -10.34 12.65 -12.69
C ALA A 19 -9.37 11.47 -12.87
N LEU A 20 -8.97 10.82 -11.78
CA LEU A 20 -8.12 9.64 -11.81
C LEU A 20 -8.88 8.40 -12.30
N GLY A 21 -10.17 8.26 -11.95
CA GLY A 21 -11.04 7.18 -12.41
C GLY A 21 -11.31 7.23 -13.91
N GLU A 22 -11.42 8.43 -14.49
CA GLU A 22 -11.54 8.60 -15.95
C GLU A 22 -10.24 8.25 -16.71
N ARG A 23 -9.09 8.32 -16.05
CA ARG A 23 -7.77 8.12 -16.66
C ARG A 23 -6.88 7.20 -15.81
N PRO A 24 -7.28 5.92 -15.65
CA PRO A 24 -6.56 4.99 -14.78
C PRO A 24 -5.13 4.78 -15.26
N GLY A 25 -4.19 4.72 -14.31
CA GLY A 25 -2.76 4.50 -14.59
C GLY A 25 -1.99 5.70 -15.15
N LYS A 26 -2.64 6.85 -15.34
CA LYS A 26 -1.95 8.08 -15.79
C LYS A 26 -1.33 8.84 -14.61
N SER A 27 -0.30 9.64 -14.90
CA SER A 27 0.30 10.54 -13.90
C SER A 27 -0.68 11.64 -13.49
N LEU A 28 -0.51 12.25 -12.31
CA LEU A 28 -1.37 13.34 -11.84
C LEU A 28 -1.48 14.49 -12.85
N PRO A 29 -0.38 15.01 -13.45
CA PRO A 29 -0.48 16.05 -14.47
C PRO A 29 -1.30 15.62 -15.69
N THR A 30 -1.18 14.37 -16.11
CA THR A 30 -1.94 13.84 -17.25
C THR A 30 -3.41 13.60 -16.90
N ALA A 31 -3.71 13.16 -15.68
CA ALA A 31 -5.09 12.93 -15.25
C ALA A 31 -5.87 14.23 -15.10
N PHE A 32 -5.25 15.25 -14.53
CA PHE A 32 -5.91 16.55 -14.28
C PHE A 32 -5.91 17.50 -15.47
N GLN A 33 -5.04 17.32 -16.47
CA GLN A 33 -4.96 18.08 -17.72
C GLN A 33 -4.72 19.59 -17.58
N ASP A 34 -4.73 20.16 -16.38
CA ASP A 34 -4.42 21.55 -16.12
C ASP A 34 -3.47 21.71 -14.93
N TRP A 35 -2.72 22.82 -14.95
CA TRP A 35 -1.72 23.12 -13.92
C TRP A 35 -2.35 23.46 -12.57
N SER A 36 -3.51 24.10 -12.56
CA SER A 36 -4.18 24.52 -11.32
C SER A 36 -4.60 23.31 -10.50
N ASN A 37 -5.28 22.33 -11.12
CA ASN A 37 -5.71 21.10 -10.47
C ASN A 37 -4.53 20.21 -10.12
N THR A 38 -3.50 20.13 -10.96
CA THR A 38 -2.25 19.42 -10.63
C THR A 38 -1.59 20.00 -9.38
N LYS A 39 -1.43 21.33 -9.30
CA LYS A 39 -0.86 22.01 -8.13
C LYS A 39 -1.73 21.81 -6.88
N ALA A 40 -3.05 21.86 -7.06
CA ALA A 40 -3.99 21.61 -5.95
C ALA A 40 -3.90 20.17 -5.42
N ALA A 41 -3.68 19.18 -6.29
CA ALA A 41 -3.44 17.78 -5.87
C ALA A 41 -2.14 17.63 -5.07
N TYR A 42 -1.03 18.23 -5.51
CA TYR A 42 0.20 18.21 -4.73
C TYR A 42 0.04 18.87 -3.36
N ARG A 43 -0.67 20.01 -3.28
CA ARG A 43 -0.99 20.66 -2.00
C ARG A 43 -1.88 19.80 -1.13
N PHE A 44 -2.83 19.07 -1.70
CA PHE A 44 -3.68 18.13 -0.99
C PHE A 44 -2.84 17.03 -0.32
N PHE A 45 -1.97 16.35 -1.08
CA PHE A 45 -1.11 15.30 -0.53
C PHE A 45 -0.04 15.80 0.46
N SER A 46 0.29 17.09 0.43
CA SER A 46 1.21 17.72 1.40
C SER A 46 0.51 18.28 2.63
N ASN A 47 -0.81 18.13 2.74
CA ASN A 47 -1.58 18.64 3.86
C ASN A 47 -1.51 17.67 5.04
N GLY A 48 -1.14 18.16 6.23
CA GLY A 48 -1.01 17.35 7.45
C GLY A 48 -2.30 16.71 7.95
N ASN A 49 -3.47 17.16 7.49
CA ASN A 49 -4.76 16.53 7.81
C ASN A 49 -5.10 15.35 6.90
N VAL A 50 -4.30 15.12 5.84
CA VAL A 50 -4.50 14.06 4.87
C VAL A 50 -3.54 12.92 5.17
N SER A 51 -4.09 11.73 5.35
CA SER A 51 -3.33 10.48 5.51
C SER A 51 -3.97 9.38 4.65
N GLU A 52 -3.20 8.33 4.38
CA GLU A 52 -3.71 7.17 3.66
C GLU A 52 -4.91 6.54 4.36
N ASP A 53 -4.88 6.40 5.67
CA ASP A 53 -5.98 5.83 6.45
C ASP A 53 -7.27 6.61 6.24
N LYS A 54 -7.23 7.96 6.34
CA LYS A 54 -8.38 8.82 6.12
C LYS A 54 -8.90 8.77 4.67
N ILE A 55 -8.02 8.67 3.69
CA ILE A 55 -8.40 8.52 2.28
C ILE A 55 -9.11 7.19 2.05
N LEU A 56 -8.62 6.11 2.66
CA LEU A 56 -9.13 4.76 2.46
C LEU A 56 -10.35 4.43 3.35
N GLU A 57 -10.60 5.20 4.42
CA GLU A 57 -11.69 4.97 5.37
C GLU A 57 -13.05 4.78 4.67
N GLY A 58 -13.40 5.67 3.75
CA GLY A 58 -14.67 5.57 3.02
C GLY A 58 -14.75 4.33 2.12
N HIS A 59 -13.63 3.88 1.56
CA HIS A 59 -13.56 2.66 0.79
C HIS A 59 -13.73 1.42 1.68
N PHE A 60 -13.05 1.38 2.82
CA PHE A 60 -13.19 0.28 3.77
C PHE A 60 -14.61 0.18 4.35
N ALA A 61 -15.23 1.32 4.69
CA ALA A 61 -16.63 1.35 5.11
C ALA A 61 -17.57 0.78 4.03
N ALA A 62 -17.37 1.15 2.77
CA ALA A 62 -18.14 0.62 1.65
C ALA A 62 -17.88 -0.88 1.41
N SER A 63 -16.64 -1.35 1.62
CA SER A 63 -16.30 -2.78 1.57
C SER A 63 -17.02 -3.55 2.69
N ALA A 64 -17.03 -3.02 3.91
CA ALA A 64 -17.75 -3.61 5.04
C ALA A 64 -19.26 -3.78 4.74
N LEU A 65 -19.90 -2.76 4.19
CA LEU A 65 -21.32 -2.84 3.82
C LEU A 65 -21.58 -3.91 2.77
N ARG A 66 -20.71 -4.04 1.75
CA ARG A 66 -20.84 -5.10 0.74
C ARG A 66 -20.63 -6.49 1.33
N MET A 67 -19.65 -6.65 2.24
CA MET A 67 -19.42 -7.91 2.94
C MET A 67 -20.61 -8.30 3.82
N GLN A 68 -21.23 -7.34 4.52
CA GLN A 68 -22.41 -7.58 5.34
C GLN A 68 -23.65 -7.94 4.51
N ALA A 69 -23.80 -7.35 3.31
CA ALA A 69 -24.89 -7.63 2.39
C ALA A 69 -24.73 -8.93 1.58
N THR A 70 -23.57 -9.60 1.71
CA THR A 70 -23.27 -10.85 0.99
C THR A 70 -23.49 -12.04 1.91
N ASP A 71 -24.17 -13.06 1.45
CA ASP A 71 -24.34 -14.33 2.17
C ASP A 71 -23.18 -15.29 1.93
N GLY A 72 -22.96 -16.24 2.89
CA GLY A 72 -21.97 -17.29 2.77
C GLY A 72 -20.53 -16.86 3.11
N PRO A 73 -19.52 -17.64 2.75
CA PRO A 73 -18.12 -17.38 3.07
C PRO A 73 -17.55 -16.23 2.23
N ILE A 74 -16.58 -15.53 2.79
CA ILE A 74 -15.85 -14.43 2.16
C ILE A 74 -14.37 -14.80 2.12
N LEU A 75 -13.78 -14.84 0.94
CA LEU A 75 -12.37 -15.10 0.76
C LEU A 75 -11.57 -13.80 0.94
N ILE A 76 -10.55 -13.82 1.80
CA ILE A 76 -9.65 -12.68 2.03
C ILE A 76 -8.32 -12.95 1.34
N LEU A 77 -8.17 -12.46 0.14
CA LEU A 77 -6.95 -12.58 -0.64
C LEU A 77 -5.93 -11.54 -0.18
N GLN A 78 -4.70 -11.96 0.10
CA GLN A 78 -3.63 -11.06 0.53
C GLN A 78 -2.43 -11.18 -0.40
N ASP A 79 -1.88 -10.03 -0.80
CA ASP A 79 -0.65 -9.99 -1.60
C ASP A 79 0.16 -8.72 -1.33
N THR A 80 1.46 -8.81 -1.67
CA THR A 80 2.39 -7.69 -1.54
C THR A 80 2.83 -7.21 -2.91
N THR A 81 2.42 -6.00 -3.26
CA THR A 81 2.83 -5.31 -4.49
C THR A 81 4.05 -4.44 -4.25
N GLU A 82 4.99 -4.47 -5.18
CA GLU A 82 6.20 -3.65 -5.18
C GLU A 82 6.09 -2.54 -6.22
N PHE A 83 6.19 -1.29 -5.78
CA PHE A 83 6.29 -0.12 -6.65
C PHE A 83 7.74 0.37 -6.70
N SER A 84 8.35 0.35 -7.87
CA SER A 84 9.73 0.77 -8.08
C SER A 84 9.78 2.13 -8.77
N PHE A 85 10.65 3.02 -8.28
CA PHE A 85 10.78 4.37 -8.78
C PHE A 85 12.22 4.69 -9.16
N LYS A 86 12.41 5.50 -10.21
CA LYS A 86 13.68 6.18 -10.51
C LYS A 86 13.65 7.57 -9.89
N ARG A 87 14.50 7.84 -8.91
CA ARG A 87 14.58 9.12 -8.20
C ARG A 87 16.01 9.56 -7.98
N SER A 88 16.26 10.86 -8.00
CA SER A 88 17.57 11.46 -7.71
C SER A 88 17.93 11.35 -6.22
N ALA A 89 16.94 11.35 -5.33
CA ALA A 89 17.09 11.21 -3.89
C ALA A 89 16.26 10.01 -3.38
N PRO A 90 16.71 8.76 -3.64
CA PRO A 90 15.96 7.56 -3.33
C PRO A 90 15.76 7.34 -1.82
N GLU A 91 16.65 7.87 -0.99
CA GLU A 91 16.58 7.79 0.48
C GLU A 91 15.35 8.49 1.08
N LYS A 92 14.77 9.45 0.35
CA LYS A 92 13.54 10.15 0.79
C LYS A 92 12.29 9.28 0.69
N ILE A 93 12.33 8.24 -0.16
CA ILE A 93 11.24 7.27 -0.31
C ILE A 93 11.59 6.00 0.45
N GLY A 94 12.82 5.51 0.30
CA GLY A 94 13.30 4.24 0.80
C GLY A 94 13.45 3.20 -0.31
N PHE A 95 13.60 1.94 0.10
CA PHE A 95 13.97 0.85 -0.80
C PHE A 95 13.05 -0.36 -0.62
N THR A 96 12.87 -1.13 -1.68
CA THR A 96 12.07 -2.36 -1.67
C THR A 96 12.93 -3.60 -1.56
N LYS A 97 13.98 -3.68 -2.37
CA LYS A 97 14.92 -4.83 -2.42
C LYS A 97 16.30 -4.42 -2.89
N VAL A 98 17.21 -5.37 -2.83
CA VAL A 98 18.53 -5.28 -3.48
C VAL A 98 18.54 -6.19 -4.69
N SER A 99 18.78 -5.62 -5.85
CA SER A 99 19.02 -6.38 -7.09
C SER A 99 20.50 -6.67 -7.26
N THR A 100 20.82 -7.84 -7.76
CA THR A 100 22.16 -8.20 -8.23
C THR A 100 22.33 -7.66 -9.66
N GLY A 101 23.24 -6.71 -9.82
CA GLY A 101 23.61 -6.17 -11.11
C GLY A 101 24.72 -7.00 -11.81
N ARG A 102 25.51 -6.33 -12.62
CA ARG A 102 26.61 -6.94 -13.41
C ARG A 102 27.65 -7.61 -12.51
N LYS A 103 28.17 -8.75 -12.95
CA LYS A 103 29.35 -9.39 -12.34
C LYS A 103 30.58 -8.54 -12.57
N LEU A 104 31.23 -8.15 -11.52
CA LEU A 104 32.51 -7.39 -11.57
C LEU A 104 33.66 -8.33 -11.94
N LYS A 105 34.76 -7.76 -12.43
CA LYS A 105 35.97 -8.51 -12.82
C LYS A 105 36.55 -9.39 -11.69
N GLU A 106 36.30 -9.01 -10.44
CA GLU A 106 36.69 -9.75 -9.22
C GLU A 106 35.70 -10.89 -8.83
N GLY A 107 34.80 -11.28 -9.68
CA GLY A 107 33.80 -12.34 -9.42
C GLY A 107 32.66 -11.94 -8.50
N ARG A 108 32.65 -10.72 -7.97
CA ARG A 108 31.57 -10.18 -7.12
C ARG A 108 30.45 -9.57 -7.98
N TYR A 109 29.22 -9.66 -7.50
CA TYR A 109 28.09 -8.99 -8.15
C TYR A 109 27.92 -7.57 -7.58
N GLN A 110 27.75 -6.61 -8.46
CA GLN A 110 27.32 -5.26 -8.08
C GLN A 110 25.91 -5.35 -7.53
N LYS A 111 25.66 -4.76 -6.36
CA LYS A 111 24.35 -4.73 -5.72
C LYS A 111 23.77 -3.34 -5.82
N HIS A 112 22.53 -3.25 -6.30
CA HIS A 112 21.78 -2.00 -6.40
C HIS A 112 20.55 -2.08 -5.51
N ALA A 113 20.40 -1.13 -4.60
CA ALA A 113 19.15 -0.96 -3.87
C ALA A 113 18.11 -0.32 -4.79
N ILE A 114 16.94 -0.94 -4.89
CA ILE A 114 15.83 -0.46 -5.71
C ILE A 114 15.00 0.48 -4.87
N CYS A 115 14.93 1.75 -5.28
CA CYS A 115 14.06 2.75 -4.67
C CYS A 115 12.60 2.38 -4.91
N GLY A 116 11.77 2.42 -3.86
CA GLY A 116 10.37 2.09 -4.01
C GLY A 116 9.61 1.97 -2.72
N LEU A 117 8.35 1.60 -2.86
CA LEU A 117 7.37 1.40 -1.83
C LEU A 117 6.77 -0.01 -1.95
N LEU A 118 6.50 -0.64 -0.84
CA LEU A 118 5.76 -1.90 -0.75
C LEU A 118 4.35 -1.60 -0.25
N MET A 119 3.36 -2.26 -0.85
CA MET A 119 1.98 -2.23 -0.40
C MET A 119 1.52 -3.67 -0.16
N HIS A 120 1.08 -3.97 1.05
CA HIS A 120 0.41 -5.23 1.35
C HIS A 120 -1.08 -4.97 1.49
N ALA A 121 -1.86 -5.52 0.57
CA ALA A 121 -3.30 -5.31 0.51
C ALA A 121 -4.06 -6.59 0.80
N SER A 122 -5.24 -6.46 1.37
CA SER A 122 -6.24 -7.53 1.50
C SER A 122 -7.47 -7.18 0.68
N LEU A 123 -7.93 -8.11 -0.15
CA LEU A 123 -9.11 -7.99 -1.01
C LEU A 123 -10.14 -9.03 -0.59
N ALA A 124 -11.34 -8.58 -0.23
CA ALA A 124 -12.48 -9.47 -0.01
C ALA A 124 -13.15 -9.81 -1.34
N ILE A 125 -13.42 -11.08 -1.56
CA ILE A 125 -14.17 -11.59 -2.73
C ILE A 125 -15.17 -12.66 -2.29
N THR A 126 -16.23 -12.86 -3.08
CA THR A 126 -17.10 -14.03 -2.93
C THR A 126 -16.42 -15.27 -3.51
N PRO A 127 -16.88 -16.51 -3.18
CA PRO A 127 -16.39 -17.74 -3.82
C PRO A 127 -16.55 -17.73 -5.35
N ASP A 128 -17.55 -17.03 -5.88
CA ASP A 128 -17.79 -16.87 -7.31
C ASP A 128 -16.86 -15.84 -7.99
N GLY A 129 -15.98 -15.21 -7.20
CA GLY A 129 -15.00 -14.25 -7.70
C GLY A 129 -15.48 -12.81 -7.79
N LEU A 130 -16.64 -12.45 -7.23
CA LEU A 130 -17.11 -11.06 -7.18
C LEU A 130 -16.29 -10.26 -6.15
N PRO A 131 -15.56 -9.19 -6.55
CA PRO A 131 -14.79 -8.38 -5.63
C PRO A 131 -15.71 -7.49 -4.76
N LEU A 132 -15.57 -7.64 -3.45
CA LEU A 132 -16.29 -6.83 -2.46
C LEU A 132 -15.52 -5.55 -2.09
N GLY A 133 -14.21 -5.53 -2.30
CA GLY A 133 -13.34 -4.38 -2.12
C GLY A 133 -12.16 -4.66 -1.19
N LEU A 134 -11.25 -3.69 -1.10
CA LEU A 134 -10.14 -3.78 -0.16
C LEU A 134 -10.66 -3.70 1.28
N THR A 135 -10.06 -4.50 2.15
CA THR A 135 -10.37 -4.58 3.57
C THR A 135 -9.22 -4.11 4.45
N ALA A 136 -8.01 -4.13 3.93
CA ALA A 136 -6.84 -3.56 4.56
C ALA A 136 -5.79 -3.20 3.51
N ALA A 137 -4.97 -2.20 3.80
CA ALA A 137 -3.78 -1.85 3.02
C ALA A 137 -2.70 -1.30 3.94
N LYS A 138 -1.48 -1.82 3.84
CA LYS A 138 -0.32 -1.32 4.56
C LYS A 138 0.76 -0.92 3.59
N PHE A 139 1.34 0.27 3.79
CA PHE A 139 2.43 0.80 2.99
C PHE A 139 3.70 0.90 3.81
N TRP A 140 4.84 0.50 3.23
CA TRP A 140 6.13 0.71 3.86
C TRP A 140 7.27 0.72 2.84
N SER A 141 8.38 1.26 3.26
CA SER A 141 9.67 1.14 2.56
C SER A 141 10.73 0.68 3.56
N ARG A 142 11.85 0.19 3.04
CA ARG A 142 12.97 -0.21 3.88
C ARG A 142 14.01 0.89 3.88
N ALA A 143 14.66 1.10 5.02
CA ALA A 143 15.86 1.93 5.08
C ALA A 143 16.98 1.28 4.24
N LYS A 144 18.01 2.04 3.89
CA LYS A 144 19.15 1.57 3.07
C LYS A 144 19.69 0.23 3.60
N PHE A 145 19.71 -0.78 2.75
CA PHE A 145 20.26 -2.09 3.09
C PHE A 145 21.77 -1.97 3.40
N LYS A 146 22.13 -2.09 4.65
CA LYS A 146 23.46 -2.59 4.98
C LYS A 146 23.46 -4.06 4.53
N GLY A 147 24.34 -4.40 3.60
CA GLY A 147 24.29 -5.63 2.83
C GLY A 147 23.82 -6.86 3.63
N THR A 148 22.89 -7.61 3.02
CA THR A 148 22.23 -8.79 3.62
C THR A 148 23.19 -9.79 4.29
N ALA A 149 24.43 -9.91 3.83
CA ALA A 149 25.47 -10.75 4.45
C ALA A 149 25.93 -10.22 5.82
N ALA A 150 26.03 -8.89 5.99
CA ALA A 150 26.41 -8.30 7.28
C ALA A 150 25.25 -8.39 8.31
N LEU A 151 23.99 -8.29 7.84
CA LEU A 151 22.82 -8.49 8.70
C LEU A 151 22.65 -9.97 9.09
N LYS A 152 22.79 -10.90 8.15
CA LYS A 152 22.71 -12.33 8.41
C LYS A 152 23.78 -12.82 9.39
N ARG A 153 24.96 -12.19 9.43
CA ARG A 153 26.00 -12.51 10.39
C ARG A 153 25.74 -11.99 11.79
N LYS A 154 24.97 -10.89 11.93
CA LYS A 154 24.69 -10.28 13.24
C LYS A 154 23.38 -10.72 13.87
N ILE A 155 22.39 -11.11 13.07
CA ILE A 155 21.05 -11.45 13.57
C ILE A 155 20.69 -12.83 13.03
N ASN A 156 20.57 -13.80 13.93
CA ASN A 156 19.94 -15.07 13.57
C ASN A 156 18.44 -14.80 13.31
N PRO A 157 17.94 -14.98 12.05
CA PRO A 157 16.55 -14.68 11.71
C PRO A 157 15.51 -15.43 12.55
N THR A 158 15.89 -16.61 13.10
CA THR A 158 15.02 -17.41 13.97
C THR A 158 14.85 -16.81 15.36
N ARG A 159 15.78 -15.95 15.79
CA ARG A 159 15.75 -15.28 17.11
C ARG A 159 15.06 -13.89 17.06
N VAL A 160 14.72 -13.40 15.89
CA VAL A 160 13.96 -12.15 15.79
C VAL A 160 12.51 -12.42 16.20
N PRO A 161 11.95 -11.71 17.20
CA PRO A 161 10.57 -11.82 17.58
C PRO A 161 9.65 -11.66 16.37
N ILE A 162 8.54 -12.40 16.34
CA ILE A 162 7.63 -12.40 15.20
C ILE A 162 7.05 -11.00 14.93
N GLU A 163 6.86 -10.22 15.98
CA GLU A 163 6.33 -8.85 15.96
C GLU A 163 7.24 -7.88 15.19
N GLN A 164 8.53 -8.20 15.09
CA GLN A 164 9.52 -7.41 14.35
C GLN A 164 9.72 -7.90 12.90
N LYS A 165 9.06 -9.00 12.54
CA LYS A 165 9.16 -9.56 11.17
C LYS A 165 8.17 -8.86 10.23
N GLU A 166 8.57 -8.69 8.98
CA GLU A 166 7.66 -8.16 7.95
C GLU A 166 6.43 -9.05 7.74
N SER A 167 6.53 -10.34 8.02
CA SER A 167 5.41 -11.30 7.95
C SER A 167 4.26 -10.99 8.91
N MET A 168 4.50 -10.20 9.98
CA MET A 168 3.41 -9.74 10.85
C MET A 168 2.33 -8.96 10.10
N ARG A 169 2.67 -8.32 8.98
CA ARG A 169 1.70 -7.56 8.18
C ARG A 169 0.57 -8.43 7.65
N TRP A 170 0.83 -9.70 7.39
CA TRP A 170 -0.19 -10.68 7.01
C TRP A 170 -1.23 -10.87 8.12
N LEU A 171 -0.75 -11.07 9.35
CA LEU A 171 -1.62 -11.23 10.51
C LEU A 171 -2.37 -9.93 10.85
N ASP A 172 -1.68 -8.79 10.75
CA ASP A 172 -2.30 -7.48 11.00
C ASP A 172 -3.42 -7.21 10.00
N ASN A 173 -3.17 -7.46 8.70
CA ASN A 173 -4.17 -7.29 7.66
C ASN A 173 -5.33 -8.28 7.82
N LEU A 174 -5.04 -9.53 8.21
CA LEU A 174 -6.09 -10.50 8.50
C LEU A 174 -6.99 -10.01 9.65
N ARG A 175 -6.41 -9.52 10.75
CA ARG A 175 -7.15 -8.97 11.88
C ARG A 175 -8.01 -7.77 11.48
N LEU A 176 -7.46 -6.86 10.67
CA LEU A 176 -8.21 -5.71 10.16
C LEU A 176 -9.38 -6.16 9.28
N SER A 177 -9.15 -7.10 8.38
CA SER A 177 -10.15 -7.62 7.45
C SER A 177 -11.29 -8.34 8.18
N THR A 178 -10.97 -9.21 9.13
CA THR A 178 -11.97 -9.95 9.92
C THR A 178 -12.75 -9.02 10.86
N GLY A 179 -12.09 -8.02 11.45
CA GLY A 179 -12.75 -6.98 12.23
C GLY A 179 -13.71 -6.13 11.39
N LEU A 180 -13.32 -5.80 10.16
CA LEU A 180 -14.15 -5.04 9.23
C LEU A 180 -15.40 -5.83 8.77
N ALA A 181 -15.28 -7.13 8.61
CA ALA A 181 -16.39 -8.01 8.21
C ALA A 181 -17.50 -8.06 9.25
N GLY A 182 -17.21 -7.84 10.53
CA GLY A 182 -18.16 -7.99 11.63
C GLY A 182 -18.62 -9.44 11.91
N ALA A 183 -18.19 -10.39 11.09
CA ALA A 183 -18.46 -11.81 11.17
C ALA A 183 -17.18 -12.60 10.80
N PRO A 184 -16.20 -12.70 11.73
CA PRO A 184 -14.89 -13.29 11.47
C PRO A 184 -14.97 -14.74 10.98
N GLU A 185 -15.95 -15.50 11.43
CA GLU A 185 -16.18 -16.90 11.09
C GLU A 185 -16.54 -17.11 9.61
N ARG A 186 -16.95 -16.07 8.90
CA ARG A 186 -17.22 -16.10 7.46
C ARG A 186 -15.99 -15.83 6.61
N CYS A 187 -14.90 -15.33 7.22
CA CYS A 187 -13.67 -14.97 6.51
C CYS A 187 -12.73 -16.19 6.42
N VAL A 188 -12.36 -16.52 5.18
CA VAL A 188 -11.47 -17.65 4.84
C VAL A 188 -10.25 -17.17 4.07
#